data_c775194eb7afb90b647aa5af1ff397c6
#
_entry.id   c775194eb7afb90b647aa5af1ff397c6
#
_cell.length_a   1.000
_cell.length_b   1.000
_cell.length_c   1.000
_cell.angle_alpha   90.00
_cell.angle_beta   90.00
_cell.angle_gamma   90.00
#
_symmetry.space_group_name_H-M   'P 1'
#
loop_
_entity.id
_entity.type
_entity.pdbx_description
1 polymer ?
#
loop_
_entity_poly.entity_id
_entity_poly.type
_entity_poly.pdbx_seq_one_letter_code
_entity_poly.pdbx_strand_id
1 'polypeptide(L)'
;MKRGLLLISAALCICLQSVAQVRKIGVIGDSYVRNHKEPIENTWHYKFAQKHGMEYYNYGRNGNCIALDLARWGTGMYQRYKEMRNDLDIVLVIAGHNDASEGRLDSIGMGTFKERLGILCSGLIEKYPKAQIFFFTPWTCEGFEGSDRQRVVDTMIEVCGSHGIPVFDAARQSNIFAASEKFRKIYFQGGNGKDTAHLNALGHDRFLPVAEQFILKYSD
;
A
#
# COMPACT_ATOMS: atom_id res chain seq x y z
N MET A 1 33.21 -38.41 62.95
CA MET A 1 32.86 -37.09 62.48
C MET A 1 33.01 -37.09 60.95
N LYS A 2 31.87 -37.20 60.19
CA LYS A 2 31.85 -37.16 58.72
C LYS A 2 31.30 -35.81 58.31
N ARG A 3 32.11 -34.96 57.67
CA ARG A 3 31.72 -33.68 57.09
C ARG A 3 31.11 -33.95 55.71
N GLY A 4 29.83 -33.74 55.57
CA GLY A 4 29.13 -33.73 54.27
C GLY A 4 29.39 -32.42 53.54
N LEU A 5 29.89 -32.53 52.32
CA LEU A 5 30.13 -31.43 51.39
C LEU A 5 28.84 -31.18 50.60
N LEU A 6 28.17 -30.08 50.84
CA LEU A 6 26.96 -29.67 50.09
C LEU A 6 27.43 -28.96 48.81
N LEU A 7 27.25 -29.61 47.65
CA LEU A 7 27.45 -29.00 46.34
C LEU A 7 26.18 -28.23 45.96
N ILE A 8 26.26 -26.90 45.97
CA ILE A 8 25.22 -26.02 45.44
C ILE A 8 25.47 -25.88 43.94
N SER A 9 24.62 -26.53 43.13
CA SER A 9 24.58 -26.41 41.71
C SER A 9 23.78 -25.15 41.34
N ALA A 10 24.46 -24.06 40.96
CA ALA A 10 23.83 -22.87 40.44
C ALA A 10 23.46 -23.10 38.97
N ALA A 11 22.20 -23.37 38.70
CA ALA A 11 21.67 -23.39 37.33
C ALA A 11 21.58 -21.98 36.79
N LEU A 12 22.48 -21.63 35.87
CA LEU A 12 22.47 -20.35 35.13
C LEU A 12 21.37 -20.40 34.06
N CYS A 13 20.18 -19.88 34.35
CA CYS A 13 19.12 -19.68 33.36
C CYS A 13 19.55 -18.55 32.41
N ILE A 14 20.13 -18.92 31.28
CA ILE A 14 20.37 -17.96 30.16
C ILE A 14 19.02 -17.76 29.49
N CYS A 15 18.32 -16.68 29.84
CA CYS A 15 17.18 -16.19 29.05
C CYS A 15 17.72 -15.69 27.71
N LEU A 16 17.67 -16.53 26.69
CA LEU A 16 17.82 -16.10 25.30
C LEU A 16 16.60 -15.22 24.96
N GLN A 17 16.70 -13.92 25.16
CA GLN A 17 15.77 -12.98 24.58
C GLN A 17 16.00 -13.05 23.06
N SER A 18 15.11 -13.70 22.34
CA SER A 18 15.04 -13.56 20.89
C SER A 18 14.75 -12.10 20.58
N VAL A 19 15.74 -11.39 20.08
CA VAL A 19 15.51 -10.04 19.52
C VAL A 19 14.55 -10.25 18.35
N ALA A 20 13.30 -9.86 18.53
CA ALA A 20 12.31 -9.93 17.45
C ALA A 20 12.86 -9.16 16.25
N GLN A 21 12.99 -9.82 15.11
CA GLN A 21 13.48 -9.19 13.89
C GLN A 21 12.54 -8.06 13.51
N VAL A 22 13.10 -6.85 13.27
CA VAL A 22 12.31 -5.70 12.83
C VAL A 22 11.70 -6.01 11.47
N ARG A 23 10.37 -5.94 11.37
CA ARG A 23 9.64 -6.18 10.11
C ARG A 23 9.91 -5.04 9.12
N LYS A 24 9.95 -5.38 7.83
CA LYS A 24 10.22 -4.46 6.73
C LYS A 24 8.99 -4.32 5.86
N ILE A 25 8.54 -3.08 5.69
CA ILE A 25 7.38 -2.76 4.85
C ILE A 25 7.84 -1.99 3.60
N GLY A 26 7.49 -2.50 2.42
CA GLY A 26 7.66 -1.84 1.13
C GLY A 26 6.34 -1.36 0.57
N VAL A 27 6.28 -0.09 0.17
CA VAL A 27 5.07 0.50 -0.39
C VAL A 27 5.34 0.96 -1.82
N ILE A 28 4.72 0.30 -2.79
CA ILE A 28 4.81 0.64 -4.22
C ILE A 28 3.51 1.31 -4.67
N GLY A 29 3.64 2.34 -5.49
CA GLY A 29 2.48 3.07 -6.00
C GLY A 29 2.85 4.28 -6.83
N ASP A 30 1.88 5.14 -6.97
CA ASP A 30 1.96 6.41 -7.70
C ASP A 30 2.19 7.61 -6.77
N SER A 31 1.54 8.73 -7.06
CA SER A 31 1.60 9.95 -6.24
C SER A 31 0.91 9.79 -4.87
N TYR A 32 0.05 8.81 -4.69
CA TYR A 32 -0.53 8.48 -3.39
C TYR A 32 0.53 7.94 -2.41
N VAL A 33 1.55 7.27 -2.95
CA VAL A 33 2.69 6.74 -2.19
C VAL A 33 3.83 7.74 -2.11
N ARG A 34 4.16 8.45 -3.22
CA ARG A 34 5.20 9.49 -3.23
C ARG A 34 4.80 10.74 -2.47
N ASN A 35 3.51 10.89 -2.17
CA ASN A 35 2.88 12.05 -1.53
C ASN A 35 2.93 13.34 -2.34
N HIS A 36 2.97 13.22 -3.65
CA HIS A 36 2.94 14.33 -4.61
C HIS A 36 3.94 15.45 -4.27
N LYS A 37 3.50 16.52 -3.60
CA LYS A 37 4.31 17.71 -3.23
C LYS A 37 4.63 17.79 -1.75
N GLU A 38 4.01 16.94 -0.90
CA GLU A 38 4.20 16.97 0.53
C GLU A 38 5.23 15.92 1.01
N PRO A 39 5.76 16.06 2.26
CA PRO A 39 6.66 15.09 2.85
C PRO A 39 6.03 13.70 2.97
N ILE A 40 6.83 12.66 2.74
CA ILE A 40 6.40 11.25 2.86
C ILE A 40 5.97 10.93 4.30
N GLU A 41 6.56 11.56 5.26
CA GLU A 41 6.30 11.42 6.71
C GLU A 41 4.84 11.74 7.08
N ASN A 42 4.16 12.54 6.25
CA ASN A 42 2.73 12.83 6.42
C ASN A 42 1.82 11.68 6.00
N THR A 43 2.32 10.71 5.22
CA THR A 43 1.49 9.63 4.68
C THR A 43 1.05 8.64 5.74
N TRP A 44 -0.15 8.10 5.59
CA TRP A 44 -0.71 7.10 6.48
C TRP A 44 0.14 5.82 6.54
N HIS A 45 0.71 5.39 5.43
CA HIS A 45 1.54 4.19 5.36
C HIS A 45 2.92 4.35 6.01
N TYR A 46 3.51 5.57 5.97
CA TYR A 46 4.70 5.87 6.76
C TYR A 46 4.37 5.87 8.25
N LYS A 47 3.30 6.57 8.65
CA LYS A 47 2.84 6.62 10.05
C LYS A 47 2.47 5.24 10.60
N PHE A 48 1.84 4.38 9.77
CA PHE A 48 1.60 2.98 10.11
C PHE A 48 2.91 2.25 10.41
N ALA A 49 3.91 2.34 9.52
CA ALA A 49 5.20 1.70 9.72
C ALA A 49 5.89 2.17 11.01
N GLN A 50 5.91 3.49 11.28
CA GLN A 50 6.49 4.04 12.51
C GLN A 50 5.75 3.56 13.76
N LYS A 51 4.43 3.57 13.75
CA LYS A 51 3.59 3.12 14.87
C LYS A 51 3.85 1.65 15.26
N HIS A 52 4.17 0.82 14.26
CA HIS A 52 4.43 -0.61 14.45
C HIS A 52 5.92 -0.97 14.47
N GLY A 53 6.83 0.01 14.59
CA GLY A 53 8.27 -0.22 14.70
C GLY A 53 8.88 -0.92 13.47
N MET A 54 8.36 -0.66 12.27
CA MET A 54 8.82 -1.28 11.02
C MET A 54 9.84 -0.42 10.29
N GLU A 55 10.78 -1.06 9.60
CA GLU A 55 11.59 -0.38 8.59
C GLU A 55 10.74 -0.08 7.35
N TYR A 56 10.71 1.19 6.94
CA TYR A 56 9.85 1.67 5.85
C TYR A 56 10.62 1.93 4.56
N TYR A 57 10.14 1.41 3.44
CA TYR A 57 10.70 1.58 2.10
C TYR A 57 9.65 2.11 1.12
N ASN A 58 9.89 3.30 0.55
CA ASN A 58 8.98 3.97 -0.37
C ASN A 58 9.41 3.76 -1.83
N TYR A 59 8.54 3.14 -2.62
CA TYR A 59 8.67 2.94 -4.06
C TYR A 59 7.60 3.71 -4.84
N GLY A 60 7.13 4.83 -4.31
CA GLY A 60 6.19 5.73 -4.97
C GLY A 60 6.83 6.51 -6.12
N ARG A 61 6.10 6.67 -7.22
CA ARG A 61 6.51 7.48 -8.37
C ARG A 61 5.32 8.26 -8.89
N ASN A 62 5.37 9.61 -8.81
CA ASN A 62 4.28 10.45 -9.30
C ASN A 62 3.87 10.08 -10.73
N GLY A 63 2.56 10.02 -11.00
CA GLY A 63 2.03 9.73 -12.32
C GLY A 63 2.17 8.29 -12.82
N ASN A 64 2.80 7.39 -12.03
CA ASN A 64 3.01 6.00 -12.44
C ASN A 64 1.68 5.22 -12.48
N CYS A 65 1.58 4.28 -13.40
CA CYS A 65 0.43 3.39 -13.59
C CYS A 65 0.75 1.97 -13.13
N ILE A 66 -0.29 1.17 -12.90
CA ILE A 66 -0.14 -0.29 -12.74
C ILE A 66 0.30 -0.88 -14.07
N ALA A 67 -0.43 -0.58 -15.14
CA ALA A 67 -0.39 -1.31 -16.40
C ALA A 67 0.22 -0.53 -17.58
N LEU A 68 0.46 0.77 -17.47
CA LEU A 68 0.99 1.57 -18.58
C LEU A 68 2.45 1.96 -18.36
N ASP A 69 3.22 1.85 -19.44
CA ASP A 69 4.56 2.45 -19.55
C ASP A 69 4.39 3.84 -20.19
N LEU A 70 4.76 4.87 -19.46
CA LEU A 70 4.60 6.26 -19.88
C LEU A 70 5.96 6.94 -19.93
N ALA A 71 6.32 7.55 -21.09
CA ALA A 71 7.63 8.18 -21.29
C ALA A 71 8.01 9.16 -20.15
N ARG A 72 7.05 9.95 -19.66
CA ARG A 72 7.24 10.89 -18.56
C ARG A 72 7.29 10.22 -17.17
N TRP A 73 6.58 9.11 -16.97
CA TRP A 73 6.32 8.53 -15.65
C TRP A 73 6.96 7.15 -15.47
N GLY A 74 7.65 6.68 -16.51
CA GLY A 74 8.42 5.45 -16.52
C GLY A 74 7.59 4.18 -16.67
N THR A 75 8.24 3.07 -16.46
CA THR A 75 7.69 1.72 -16.56
C THR A 75 6.57 1.51 -15.55
N GLY A 76 5.51 0.81 -15.95
CA GLY A 76 4.38 0.44 -15.11
C GLY A 76 4.77 -0.49 -13.96
N MET A 77 3.95 -0.51 -12.92
CA MET A 77 4.22 -1.28 -11.71
C MET A 77 4.30 -2.78 -11.99
N TYR A 78 3.62 -3.27 -13.04
CA TYR A 78 3.67 -4.67 -13.48
C TYR A 78 5.07 -5.18 -13.84
N GLN A 79 6.03 -4.27 -14.06
CA GLN A 79 7.45 -4.59 -14.22
C GLN A 79 8.31 -3.99 -13.09
N ARG A 80 7.97 -2.79 -12.63
CA ARG A 80 8.77 -2.01 -11.68
C ARG A 80 8.88 -2.62 -10.28
N TYR A 81 7.96 -3.52 -9.90
CA TYR A 81 8.07 -4.25 -8.63
C TYR A 81 9.39 -5.03 -8.50
N LYS A 82 10.03 -5.38 -9.62
CA LYS A 82 11.33 -6.08 -9.65
C LYS A 82 12.46 -5.26 -9.06
N GLU A 83 12.35 -3.91 -9.08
CA GLU A 83 13.32 -2.97 -8.52
C GLU A 83 13.28 -2.90 -6.97
N MET A 84 12.21 -3.41 -6.36
CA MET A 84 12.07 -3.42 -4.91
C MET A 84 13.04 -4.42 -4.27
N ARG A 85 13.48 -4.15 -3.04
CA ARG A 85 14.34 -5.08 -2.26
C ARG A 85 13.66 -6.45 -2.09
N ASN A 86 14.45 -7.50 -1.85
CA ASN A 86 13.93 -8.88 -1.81
C ASN A 86 13.48 -9.35 -0.42
N ASP A 87 13.76 -8.60 0.65
CA ASP A 87 13.59 -9.00 2.05
C ASP A 87 12.47 -8.20 2.77
N LEU A 88 11.34 -8.00 2.08
CA LEU A 88 10.16 -7.35 2.65
C LEU A 88 9.26 -8.39 3.35
N ASP A 89 8.70 -8.00 4.49
CA ASP A 89 7.72 -8.78 5.26
C ASP A 89 6.29 -8.35 4.93
N ILE A 90 6.10 -7.09 4.52
CA ILE A 90 4.82 -6.54 4.09
C ILE A 90 5.03 -5.75 2.80
N VAL A 91 4.14 -5.95 1.83
CA VAL A 91 4.08 -5.19 0.58
C VAL A 91 2.71 -4.53 0.45
N LEU A 92 2.68 -3.21 0.34
CA LEU A 92 1.48 -2.46 0.01
C LEU A 92 1.56 -1.96 -1.43
N VAL A 93 0.50 -2.17 -2.20
CA VAL A 93 0.32 -1.58 -3.54
C VAL A 93 -0.83 -0.57 -3.46
N ILE A 94 -0.54 0.70 -3.71
CA ILE A 94 -1.52 1.79 -3.66
C ILE A 94 -1.51 2.48 -5.02
N ALA A 95 -2.48 2.17 -5.88
CA ALA A 95 -2.42 2.56 -7.28
C ALA A 95 -3.77 2.47 -8.00
N GLY A 96 -3.77 2.73 -9.32
CA GLY A 96 -4.94 2.64 -10.21
C GLY A 96 -5.56 3.99 -10.55
N HIS A 97 -5.22 5.06 -9.80
CA HIS A 97 -5.70 6.41 -10.10
C HIS A 97 -5.29 6.87 -11.50
N ASN A 98 -4.01 6.67 -11.83
CA ASN A 98 -3.47 7.11 -13.11
C ASN A 98 -3.89 6.23 -14.27
N ASP A 99 -4.11 4.94 -14.05
CA ASP A 99 -4.64 4.04 -15.07
C ASP A 99 -6.04 4.45 -15.53
N ALA A 100 -6.87 4.97 -14.59
CA ALA A 100 -8.22 5.45 -14.84
C ALA A 100 -8.28 6.91 -15.35
N SER A 101 -7.14 7.57 -15.61
CA SER A 101 -7.11 8.99 -15.94
C SER A 101 -6.92 9.21 -17.44
N GLU A 102 -7.58 10.25 -18.00
CA GLU A 102 -7.28 10.83 -19.33
C GLU A 102 -7.35 9.82 -20.49
N GLY A 103 -8.30 8.88 -20.50
CA GLY A 103 -8.44 7.87 -21.56
C GLY A 103 -7.30 6.84 -21.62
N ARG A 104 -6.47 6.76 -20.59
CA ARG A 104 -5.34 5.83 -20.53
C ARG A 104 -5.79 4.38 -20.54
N LEU A 105 -6.87 4.07 -19.83
CA LEU A 105 -7.44 2.73 -19.82
C LEU A 105 -7.84 2.29 -21.23
N ASP A 106 -8.49 3.16 -21.98
CA ASP A 106 -8.91 2.87 -23.35
C ASP A 106 -7.71 2.74 -24.31
N SER A 107 -6.60 3.42 -24.05
CA SER A 107 -5.39 3.35 -24.87
C SER A 107 -4.73 1.96 -24.92
N ILE A 108 -4.91 1.16 -23.86
CA ILE A 108 -4.39 -0.21 -23.78
C ILE A 108 -5.50 -1.28 -23.80
N GLY A 109 -6.74 -0.88 -23.55
CA GLY A 109 -7.89 -1.75 -23.36
C GLY A 109 -7.90 -2.48 -22.01
N MET A 110 -9.10 -2.79 -21.54
CA MET A 110 -9.31 -3.47 -20.25
C MET A 110 -8.65 -4.85 -20.17
N GLY A 111 -8.58 -5.59 -21.27
CA GLY A 111 -7.90 -6.88 -21.32
C GLY A 111 -6.42 -6.78 -20.97
N THR A 112 -5.71 -5.82 -21.56
CA THR A 112 -4.29 -5.56 -21.25
C THR A 112 -4.10 -5.08 -19.80
N PHE A 113 -5.00 -4.21 -19.29
CA PHE A 113 -4.96 -3.80 -17.90
C PHE A 113 -5.07 -5.00 -16.96
N LYS A 114 -6.06 -5.87 -17.19
CA LYS A 114 -6.30 -7.09 -16.40
C LYS A 114 -5.10 -8.05 -16.44
N GLU A 115 -4.53 -8.29 -17.64
CA GLU A 115 -3.34 -9.11 -17.83
C GLU A 115 -2.14 -8.57 -17.03
N ARG A 116 -1.81 -7.28 -17.21
CA ARG A 116 -0.64 -6.67 -16.54
C ARG A 116 -0.81 -6.56 -15.03
N LEU A 117 -2.02 -6.35 -14.54
CA LEU A 117 -2.32 -6.44 -13.11
C LEU A 117 -2.10 -7.88 -12.59
N GLY A 118 -2.50 -8.91 -13.35
CA GLY A 118 -2.22 -10.31 -13.03
C GLY A 118 -0.71 -10.61 -12.99
N ILE A 119 0.07 -10.05 -13.93
CA ILE A 119 1.55 -10.14 -13.90
C ILE A 119 2.13 -9.52 -12.62
N LEU A 120 1.60 -8.36 -12.20
CA LEU A 120 2.01 -7.73 -10.94
C LEU A 120 1.69 -8.63 -9.74
N CYS A 121 0.47 -9.14 -9.66
CA CYS A 121 0.04 -10.01 -8.56
C CYS A 121 0.91 -11.27 -8.45
N SER A 122 1.03 -12.03 -9.54
CA SER A 122 1.86 -13.25 -9.58
C SER A 122 3.32 -12.96 -9.28
N GLY A 123 3.86 -11.88 -9.86
CA GLY A 123 5.25 -11.50 -9.65
C GLY A 123 5.56 -11.07 -8.22
N LEU A 124 4.63 -10.42 -7.53
CA LEU A 124 4.78 -10.09 -6.11
C LEU A 124 4.72 -11.35 -5.23
N ILE A 125 3.82 -12.29 -5.50
CA ILE A 125 3.72 -13.55 -4.78
C ILE A 125 5.01 -14.37 -4.93
N GLU A 126 5.52 -14.50 -6.15
CA GLU A 126 6.77 -15.22 -6.42
C GLU A 126 7.99 -14.57 -5.78
N LYS A 127 8.06 -13.23 -5.83
CA LYS A 127 9.17 -12.47 -5.24
C LYS A 127 9.15 -12.51 -3.71
N TYR A 128 7.97 -12.52 -3.10
CA TYR A 128 7.77 -12.40 -1.65
C TYR A 128 6.89 -13.53 -1.09
N PRO A 129 7.31 -14.80 -1.19
CA PRO A 129 6.47 -15.95 -0.81
C PRO A 129 6.17 -16.04 0.70
N LYS A 130 6.83 -15.22 1.52
CA LYS A 130 6.61 -15.14 2.97
C LYS A 130 5.99 -13.81 3.42
N ALA A 131 5.88 -12.84 2.52
CA ALA A 131 5.35 -11.52 2.87
C ALA A 131 3.82 -11.51 2.81
N GLN A 132 3.25 -10.61 3.57
CA GLN A 132 1.85 -10.22 3.43
C GLN A 132 1.75 -9.16 2.35
N ILE A 133 0.87 -9.35 1.37
CA ILE A 133 0.68 -8.47 0.22
C ILE A 133 -0.73 -7.90 0.28
N PHE A 134 -0.86 -6.57 0.17
CA PHE A 134 -2.13 -5.86 0.22
C PHE A 134 -2.24 -4.86 -0.91
N PHE A 135 -3.41 -4.75 -1.50
CA PHE A 135 -3.73 -3.71 -2.48
C PHE A 135 -4.73 -2.72 -1.90
N PHE A 136 -4.59 -1.45 -2.30
CA PHE A 136 -5.51 -0.37 -1.98
C PHE A 136 -5.93 0.29 -3.30
N THR A 137 -7.24 0.36 -3.54
CA THR A 137 -7.79 1.03 -4.72
C THR A 137 -7.72 2.56 -4.56
N PRO A 138 -7.86 3.34 -5.65
CA PRO A 138 -8.02 4.79 -5.51
C PRO A 138 -9.35 5.15 -4.83
N TRP A 139 -9.41 6.39 -4.27
CA TRP A 139 -10.65 6.94 -3.71
C TRP A 139 -11.74 7.07 -4.77
N THR A 140 -12.99 7.16 -4.31
CA THR A 140 -14.12 7.59 -5.15
C THR A 140 -13.87 8.96 -5.78
N CYS A 141 -14.62 9.31 -6.82
CA CYS A 141 -14.60 10.63 -7.44
C CYS A 141 -16.02 11.04 -7.83
N GLU A 142 -16.18 12.28 -8.24
CA GLU A 142 -17.43 12.71 -8.87
C GLU A 142 -17.65 11.90 -10.16
N GLY A 143 -18.89 11.44 -10.40
CA GLY A 143 -19.21 10.59 -11.53
C GLY A 143 -18.53 9.20 -11.49
N PHE A 144 -18.32 8.64 -10.30
CA PHE A 144 -17.65 7.34 -10.13
C PHE A 144 -18.36 6.21 -10.86
N GLU A 145 -19.70 6.14 -10.74
CA GLU A 145 -20.51 5.08 -11.36
C GLU A 145 -20.43 5.16 -12.90
N GLY A 146 -20.09 4.04 -13.51
CA GLY A 146 -19.87 3.91 -14.96
C GLY A 146 -18.55 4.47 -15.48
N SER A 147 -17.70 5.05 -14.62
CA SER A 147 -16.43 5.66 -15.01
C SER A 147 -15.30 4.63 -15.19
N ASP A 148 -14.21 5.05 -15.84
CA ASP A 148 -12.96 4.27 -15.89
C ASP A 148 -12.40 4.00 -14.50
N ARG A 149 -12.64 4.90 -13.53
CA ARG A 149 -12.24 4.70 -12.15
C ARG A 149 -12.94 3.50 -11.53
N GLN A 150 -14.25 3.36 -11.73
CA GLN A 150 -14.99 2.19 -11.29
C GLN A 150 -14.48 0.92 -11.96
N ARG A 151 -14.29 0.96 -13.29
CA ARG A 151 -13.78 -0.19 -14.06
C ARG A 151 -12.43 -0.67 -13.54
N VAL A 152 -11.49 0.25 -13.25
CA VAL A 152 -10.18 -0.06 -12.66
C VAL A 152 -10.34 -0.65 -11.26
N VAL A 153 -11.14 -0.02 -10.38
CA VAL A 153 -11.38 -0.49 -9.01
C VAL A 153 -11.96 -1.90 -8.99
N ASP A 154 -13.01 -2.15 -9.77
CA ASP A 154 -13.68 -3.44 -9.81
C ASP A 154 -12.76 -4.54 -10.38
N THR A 155 -11.95 -4.20 -11.39
CA THR A 155 -10.94 -5.12 -11.94
C THR A 155 -9.81 -5.40 -10.94
N MET A 156 -9.37 -4.41 -10.17
CA MET A 156 -8.38 -4.64 -9.10
C MET A 156 -8.92 -5.63 -8.06
N ILE A 157 -10.16 -5.47 -7.63
CA ILE A 157 -10.80 -6.38 -6.67
C ILE A 157 -10.92 -7.80 -7.26
N GLU A 158 -11.37 -7.94 -8.50
CA GLU A 158 -11.52 -9.22 -9.17
C GLU A 158 -10.18 -9.95 -9.32
N VAL A 159 -9.18 -9.28 -9.93
CA VAL A 159 -7.90 -9.90 -10.25
C VAL A 159 -7.09 -10.22 -9.00
N CYS A 160 -6.97 -9.29 -8.05
CA CYS A 160 -6.26 -9.56 -6.81
C CYS A 160 -6.95 -10.66 -6.00
N GLY A 161 -8.29 -10.65 -5.95
CA GLY A 161 -9.08 -11.70 -5.29
C GLY A 161 -8.85 -13.08 -5.90
N SER A 162 -8.73 -13.19 -7.25
CA SER A 162 -8.40 -14.46 -7.92
C SER A 162 -6.99 -14.99 -7.61
N HIS A 163 -6.09 -14.11 -7.13
CA HIS A 163 -4.75 -14.47 -6.64
C HIS A 163 -4.69 -14.65 -5.11
N GLY A 164 -5.83 -14.56 -4.41
CA GLY A 164 -5.86 -14.64 -2.95
C GLY A 164 -5.27 -13.42 -2.23
N ILE A 165 -5.08 -12.29 -2.92
CA ILE A 165 -4.52 -11.07 -2.34
C ILE A 165 -5.66 -10.20 -1.80
N PRO A 166 -5.64 -9.82 -0.50
CA PRO A 166 -6.61 -8.89 0.07
C PRO A 166 -6.53 -7.51 -0.58
N VAL A 167 -7.70 -6.95 -0.93
CA VAL A 167 -7.83 -5.59 -1.48
C VAL A 167 -8.72 -4.75 -0.58
N PHE A 168 -8.24 -3.56 -0.22
CA PHE A 168 -9.05 -2.55 0.41
C PHE A 168 -9.74 -1.69 -0.67
N ASP A 169 -11.07 -1.75 -0.73
CA ASP A 169 -11.88 -0.91 -1.63
C ASP A 169 -11.96 0.52 -1.07
N ALA A 170 -10.94 1.32 -1.35
CA ALA A 170 -10.89 2.69 -0.87
C ALA A 170 -11.92 3.60 -1.55
N ALA A 171 -12.43 3.22 -2.71
CA ALA A 171 -13.49 3.98 -3.37
C ALA A 171 -14.80 3.97 -2.57
N ARG A 172 -15.10 2.85 -1.87
CA ARG A 172 -16.39 2.65 -1.18
C ARG A 172 -16.29 2.61 0.34
N GLN A 173 -15.07 2.37 0.92
CA GLN A 173 -14.91 2.07 2.35
C GLN A 173 -13.93 2.99 3.09
N SER A 174 -13.30 3.95 2.42
CA SER A 174 -12.18 4.72 2.99
C SER A 174 -12.57 5.83 3.97
N ASN A 175 -13.81 6.27 4.04
CA ASN A 175 -14.22 7.53 4.68
C ASN A 175 -13.54 8.78 4.07
N ILE A 176 -13.05 8.67 2.83
CA ILE A 176 -12.46 9.76 2.04
C ILE A 176 -13.47 10.18 0.97
N PHE A 177 -14.13 11.32 1.17
CA PHE A 177 -15.21 11.80 0.32
C PHE A 177 -14.67 12.74 -0.77
N ALA A 178 -13.82 12.23 -1.66
CA ALA A 178 -13.12 13.02 -2.68
C ALA A 178 -14.07 13.71 -3.69
N ALA A 179 -15.30 13.24 -3.84
CA ALA A 179 -16.32 13.92 -4.64
C ALA A 179 -16.78 15.26 -4.04
N SER A 180 -16.67 15.46 -2.71
CA SER A 180 -17.09 16.69 -2.03
C SER A 180 -16.01 17.75 -2.05
N GLU A 181 -16.26 18.91 -2.70
CA GLU A 181 -15.33 20.05 -2.68
C GLU A 181 -15.05 20.55 -1.25
N LYS A 182 -16.08 20.60 -0.40
CA LYS A 182 -15.92 21.01 1.01
C LYS A 182 -14.99 20.06 1.77
N PHE A 183 -15.10 18.76 1.51
CA PHE A 183 -14.22 17.76 2.09
C PHE A 183 -12.78 17.95 1.59
N ARG A 184 -12.58 18.14 0.28
CA ARG A 184 -11.26 18.36 -0.31
C ARG A 184 -10.55 19.60 0.22
N LYS A 185 -11.27 20.68 0.49
CA LYS A 185 -10.69 21.91 1.11
C LYS A 185 -10.03 21.64 2.47
N ILE A 186 -10.47 20.62 3.19
CA ILE A 186 -9.95 20.28 4.53
C ILE A 186 -8.86 19.20 4.44
N TYR A 187 -9.09 18.16 3.64
CA TYR A 187 -8.33 16.90 3.70
C TYR A 187 -7.43 16.65 2.49
N PHE A 188 -7.45 17.51 1.47
CA PHE A 188 -6.61 17.37 0.28
C PHE A 188 -5.58 18.49 0.17
N GLN A 189 -4.51 18.23 -0.59
CA GLN A 189 -3.41 19.15 -0.78
C GLN A 189 -3.88 20.47 -1.41
N GLY A 190 -3.17 21.57 -1.10
CA GLY A 190 -3.49 22.92 -1.61
C GLY A 190 -4.64 23.63 -0.92
N GLY A 191 -5.52 22.96 -0.16
CA GLY A 191 -6.59 23.58 0.66
C GLY A 191 -7.66 24.35 -0.10
N ASN A 192 -7.65 24.32 -1.44
CA ASN A 192 -8.58 25.06 -2.31
C ASN A 192 -9.71 24.19 -2.91
N GLY A 193 -9.71 22.88 -2.61
CA GLY A 193 -10.67 21.91 -3.09
C GLY A 193 -10.50 21.46 -4.55
N LYS A 194 -9.46 21.92 -5.25
CA LYS A 194 -9.20 21.57 -6.67
C LYS A 194 -8.47 20.23 -6.81
N ASP A 195 -7.62 19.87 -5.86
CA ASP A 195 -6.99 18.55 -5.85
C ASP A 195 -8.04 17.48 -5.51
N THR A 196 -8.18 16.48 -6.37
CA THR A 196 -9.14 15.38 -6.21
C THR A 196 -8.47 14.03 -5.90
N ALA A 197 -7.14 14.04 -5.79
CA ALA A 197 -6.33 12.84 -5.66
C ALA A 197 -5.52 12.78 -4.36
N HIS A 198 -4.83 13.86 -4.01
CA HIS A 198 -3.78 13.82 -3.00
C HIS A 198 -4.26 14.31 -1.63
N LEU A 199 -4.23 13.43 -0.65
CA LEU A 199 -4.50 13.78 0.74
C LEU A 199 -3.39 14.69 1.29
N ASN A 200 -3.77 15.65 2.14
CA ASN A 200 -2.84 16.36 3.01
C ASN A 200 -2.62 15.57 4.33
N ALA A 201 -1.83 16.10 5.24
CA ALA A 201 -1.52 15.46 6.52
C ALA A 201 -2.79 15.04 7.30
N LEU A 202 -3.82 15.91 7.35
CA LEU A 202 -5.11 15.61 8.02
C LEU A 202 -5.89 14.50 7.32
N GLY A 203 -5.85 14.47 5.98
CA GLY A 203 -6.47 13.41 5.20
C GLY A 203 -5.81 12.06 5.44
N HIS A 204 -4.49 12.03 5.51
CA HIS A 204 -3.74 10.84 5.87
C HIS A 204 -4.02 10.37 7.30
N ASP A 205 -4.11 11.27 8.27
CA ASP A 205 -4.46 10.95 9.66
C ASP A 205 -5.88 10.36 9.77
N ARG A 206 -6.82 10.89 8.98
CA ARG A 206 -8.18 10.38 8.91
C ARG A 206 -8.24 8.96 8.34
N PHE A 207 -7.43 8.64 7.34
CA PHE A 207 -7.45 7.34 6.68
C PHE A 207 -6.65 6.27 7.42
N LEU A 208 -5.62 6.65 8.18
CA LEU A 208 -4.73 5.73 8.89
C LEU A 208 -5.47 4.66 9.72
N PRO A 209 -6.44 4.97 10.61
CA PRO A 209 -7.07 3.94 11.42
C PRO A 209 -7.88 2.93 10.57
N VAL A 210 -8.44 3.36 9.46
CA VAL A 210 -9.19 2.49 8.54
C VAL A 210 -8.25 1.52 7.82
N ALA A 211 -7.15 2.03 7.28
CA ALA A 211 -6.12 1.22 6.62
C ALA A 211 -5.43 0.25 7.60
N GLU A 212 -5.12 0.72 8.80
CA GLU A 212 -4.52 -0.09 9.86
C GLU A 212 -5.41 -1.27 10.24
N GLN A 213 -6.70 -1.02 10.49
CA GLN A 213 -7.66 -2.08 10.80
C GLN A 213 -7.71 -3.14 9.70
N PHE A 214 -7.67 -2.72 8.44
CA PHE A 214 -7.66 -3.65 7.31
C PHE A 214 -6.39 -4.50 7.28
N ILE A 215 -5.20 -3.88 7.41
CA ILE A 215 -3.93 -4.60 7.39
C ILE A 215 -3.86 -5.59 8.56
N LEU A 216 -4.18 -5.15 9.77
CA LEU A 216 -4.10 -5.98 10.97
C LEU A 216 -5.07 -7.17 10.95
N LYS A 217 -6.20 -7.06 10.27
CA LYS A 217 -7.15 -8.18 10.10
C LYS A 217 -6.52 -9.42 9.44
N TYR A 218 -5.48 -9.23 8.63
CA TYR A 218 -4.80 -10.30 7.88
C TYR A 218 -3.34 -10.50 8.35
N SER A 219 -2.95 -9.89 9.48
CA SER A 219 -1.53 -9.86 9.92
C SER A 219 -1.21 -10.80 11.09
N ASP A 220 -2.10 -11.70 11.44
CA ASP A 220 -1.92 -12.69 12.51
C ASP A 220 -1.12 -13.91 12.05
#